data_3e3fc9670f3a65b5030da36900994dcc
#
_entry.id   3e3fc9670f3a65b5030da36900994dcc
#
_cell.length_a   1.000
_cell.length_b   1.000
_cell.length_c   1.000
_cell.angle_alpha   90.00
_cell.angle_beta   90.00
_cell.angle_gamma   90.00
#
_symmetry.space_group_name_H-M   'P 1'
#
loop_
_entity.id
_entity.type
_entity.pdbx_description
1 polymer ?
#
loop_
_entity_poly.entity_id
_entity_poly.type
_entity_poly.pdbx_seq_one_letter_code
_entity_poly.pdbx_strand_id
1 'polypeptide(L)'
;MSEPNVLLDIKDRIATVTLNDPERRNPITGNDMIEALLEKFAKVQADPEVSVMILTGAGSAFCAGGDIKEMNDPDGVFRKEPLAAAQSYVDGVQKLPQALYNLDI
;
A
#
# COMPACT_ATOMS: atom_id res chain seq x y z
N MET A 1 11.27 -17.70 -5.78
CA MET A 1 10.80 -16.63 -4.90
C MET A 1 10.01 -15.60 -5.70
N SER A 2 8.87 -15.20 -5.19
CA SER A 2 8.11 -14.14 -5.83
C SER A 2 8.77 -12.80 -5.56
N GLU A 3 8.59 -11.85 -6.47
CA GLU A 3 9.02 -10.48 -6.26
C GLU A 3 8.24 -9.83 -5.12
N PRO A 4 8.83 -8.85 -4.43
CA PRO A 4 8.08 -8.10 -3.40
C PRO A 4 6.89 -7.35 -4.00
N ASN A 5 5.85 -7.16 -3.20
CA ASN A 5 4.64 -6.48 -3.64
C ASN A 5 4.83 -4.96 -3.79
N VAL A 6 5.91 -4.40 -3.28
CA VAL A 6 6.24 -2.99 -3.44
C VAL A 6 7.71 -2.86 -3.81
N LEU A 7 7.97 -2.10 -4.86
CA LEU A 7 9.32 -1.81 -5.32
C LEU A 7 9.65 -0.36 -5.01
N LEU A 8 10.90 -0.08 -4.66
CA LEU A 8 11.39 1.27 -4.41
C LEU A 8 12.64 1.50 -5.25
N ASP A 9 12.65 2.57 -6.03
CA ASP A 9 13.81 3.03 -6.77
C ASP A 9 14.05 4.50 -6.46
N ILE A 10 15.30 4.86 -6.15
CA ILE A 10 15.67 6.25 -5.87
C ILE A 10 16.75 6.65 -6.84
N LYS A 11 16.46 7.68 -7.64
CA LYS A 11 17.37 8.19 -8.63
C LYS A 11 17.12 9.68 -8.85
N ASP A 12 18.21 10.45 -8.91
CA ASP A 12 18.14 11.89 -9.19
C ASP A 12 17.18 12.63 -8.24
N ARG A 13 17.20 12.27 -6.96
CA ARG A 13 16.38 12.85 -5.89
C ARG A 13 14.90 12.51 -6.01
N ILE A 14 14.55 11.56 -6.86
CA ILE A 14 13.17 11.10 -7.08
C ILE A 14 13.06 9.66 -6.58
N ALA A 15 12.14 9.43 -5.66
CA ALA A 15 11.80 8.09 -5.20
C ALA A 15 10.58 7.61 -5.97
N THR A 16 10.69 6.48 -6.64
CA THR A 16 9.57 5.83 -7.32
C THR A 16 9.17 4.61 -6.51
N VAL A 17 7.95 4.64 -5.98
CA VAL A 17 7.36 3.53 -5.22
C VAL A 17 6.32 2.88 -6.12
N THR A 18 6.51 1.59 -6.42
CA THR A 18 5.67 0.86 -7.36
C THR A 18 4.92 -0.25 -6.65
N LEU A 19 3.58 -0.23 -6.76
CA LEU A 19 2.75 -1.36 -6.34
C LEU A 19 2.99 -2.49 -7.33
N ASN A 20 3.39 -3.66 -6.84
CA ASN A 20 3.88 -4.75 -7.68
C ASN A 20 3.14 -6.07 -7.44
N ASP A 21 1.84 -6.05 -7.64
CA ASP A 21 1.00 -7.25 -7.68
C ASP A 21 0.11 -7.17 -8.93
N PRO A 22 0.74 -7.07 -10.14
CA PRO A 22 0.02 -6.70 -11.36
C PRO A 22 -0.99 -7.74 -11.82
N GLU A 23 -0.78 -9.02 -11.52
CA GLU A 23 -1.72 -10.07 -11.91
C GLU A 23 -3.06 -9.91 -11.23
N ARG A 24 -3.07 -9.32 -10.03
CA ARG A 24 -4.28 -9.04 -9.26
C ARG A 24 -4.69 -7.57 -9.35
N ARG A 25 -4.01 -6.77 -10.20
CA ARG A 25 -4.23 -5.34 -10.40
C ARG A 25 -3.93 -4.53 -9.13
N ASN A 26 -2.92 -4.95 -8.40
CA ASN A 26 -2.38 -4.22 -7.24
C ASN A 26 -3.42 -3.93 -6.15
N PRO A 27 -4.10 -4.96 -5.62
CA PRO A 27 -5.04 -4.73 -4.52
C PRO A 27 -4.28 -4.38 -3.23
N ILE A 28 -4.91 -3.63 -2.35
CA ILE A 28 -4.30 -3.26 -1.08
C ILE A 28 -4.68 -4.19 0.08
N THR A 29 -5.57 -5.14 -0.17
CA THR A 29 -5.93 -6.18 0.82
C THR A 29 -5.66 -7.56 0.22
N GLY A 30 -5.60 -8.59 1.08
CA GLY A 30 -5.33 -9.95 0.67
C GLY A 30 -3.87 -10.23 0.35
N ASN A 31 -2.97 -9.30 0.69
CA ASN A 31 -1.52 -9.41 0.53
C ASN A 31 -0.83 -8.53 1.58
N ASP A 32 0.48 -8.33 1.48
CA ASP A 32 1.23 -7.47 2.41
C ASP A 32 1.42 -6.05 1.87
N MET A 33 0.60 -5.63 0.91
CA MET A 33 0.77 -4.35 0.22
C MET A 33 0.80 -3.15 1.18
N ILE A 34 -0.13 -3.09 2.14
CA ILE A 34 -0.21 -1.97 3.08
C ILE A 34 1.08 -1.87 3.90
N GLU A 35 1.52 -2.97 4.48
CA GLU A 35 2.72 -3.00 5.32
C GLU A 35 3.96 -2.66 4.51
N ALA A 36 4.06 -3.21 3.30
CA ALA A 36 5.18 -2.95 2.40
C ALA A 36 5.22 -1.48 1.97
N LEU A 37 4.07 -0.88 1.67
CA LEU A 37 3.98 0.54 1.32
C LEU A 37 4.40 1.43 2.49
N LEU A 38 3.92 1.14 3.70
CA LEU A 38 4.28 1.91 4.88
C LEU A 38 5.78 1.85 5.15
N GLU A 39 6.39 0.69 4.96
CA GLU A 39 7.85 0.53 5.09
C GLU A 39 8.59 1.40 4.07
N LYS A 40 8.16 1.39 2.80
CA LYS A 40 8.81 2.18 1.76
C LYS A 40 8.61 3.67 1.99
N PHE A 41 7.43 4.10 2.43
CA PHE A 41 7.17 5.50 2.76
C PHE A 41 8.09 5.97 3.89
N ALA A 42 8.32 5.14 4.90
CA ALA A 42 9.24 5.47 5.98
C ALA A 42 10.68 5.63 5.48
N LYS A 43 11.12 4.78 4.56
CA LYS A 43 12.45 4.89 3.93
C LYS A 43 12.59 6.18 3.13
N VAL A 44 11.56 6.53 2.36
CA VAL A 44 11.54 7.77 1.58
C VAL A 44 11.61 8.98 2.50
N GLN A 45 10.79 8.99 3.56
CA GLN A 45 10.74 10.08 4.52
C GLN A 45 12.10 10.27 5.22
N ALA A 46 12.81 9.19 5.49
CA ALA A 46 14.08 9.23 6.20
C ALA A 46 15.28 9.61 5.32
N ASP A 47 15.12 9.60 4.00
CA ASP A 47 16.22 9.85 3.06
C ASP A 47 16.30 11.33 2.72
N PRO A 48 17.35 12.04 3.18
CA PRO A 48 17.49 13.48 2.93
C PRO A 48 17.75 13.83 1.46
N GLU A 49 18.12 12.86 0.64
CA GLU A 49 18.39 13.09 -0.79
C GLU A 49 17.12 13.05 -1.63
N VAL A 50 15.99 12.63 -1.08
CA VAL A 50 14.73 12.53 -1.82
C VAL A 50 13.98 13.86 -1.73
N SER A 51 13.62 14.41 -2.88
CA SER A 51 12.83 15.64 -2.98
C SER A 51 11.40 15.39 -3.43
N VAL A 52 11.16 14.30 -4.16
CA VAL A 52 9.84 13.99 -4.75
C VAL A 52 9.63 12.49 -4.67
N MET A 53 8.39 12.08 -4.38
CA MET A 53 7.99 10.68 -4.47
C MET A 53 6.95 10.50 -5.56
N ILE A 54 7.17 9.52 -6.44
CA ILE A 54 6.20 9.08 -7.43
C ILE A 54 5.61 7.76 -6.93
N LEU A 55 4.30 7.69 -6.84
CA LEU A 55 3.59 6.46 -6.48
C LEU A 55 2.87 5.95 -7.73
N THR A 56 3.17 4.73 -8.13
CA THR A 56 2.65 4.15 -9.36
C THR A 56 2.36 2.66 -9.19
N GLY A 57 1.77 2.03 -10.19
CA GLY A 57 1.46 0.61 -10.18
C GLY A 57 2.04 -0.11 -11.39
N ALA A 58 2.54 -1.32 -11.17
CA ALA A 58 3.00 -2.18 -12.25
C ALA A 58 1.82 -2.75 -13.02
N GLY A 59 2.01 -2.98 -14.31
CA GLY A 59 1.00 -3.59 -15.17
C GLY A 59 -0.07 -2.61 -15.63
N SER A 60 -1.30 -3.10 -15.81
CA SER A 60 -2.37 -2.36 -16.46
C SER A 60 -3.16 -1.44 -15.54
N ALA A 61 -2.97 -1.52 -14.22
CA ALA A 61 -3.72 -0.73 -13.26
C ALA A 61 -2.80 -0.17 -12.19
N PHE A 62 -3.15 1.01 -11.67
CA PHE A 62 -2.45 1.58 -10.53
C PHE A 62 -2.76 0.77 -9.26
N CYS A 63 -4.03 0.68 -8.90
CA CYS A 63 -4.48 0.02 -7.69
C CYS A 63 -5.95 -0.37 -7.85
N ALA A 64 -6.29 -1.62 -7.55
CA ALA A 64 -7.66 -2.11 -7.65
C ALA A 64 -8.48 -1.84 -6.38
N GLY A 65 -7.83 -1.36 -5.31
CA GLY A 65 -8.50 -1.18 -4.03
C GLY A 65 -8.52 -2.46 -3.21
N GLY A 66 -9.64 -2.78 -2.60
CA GLY A 66 -9.77 -4.00 -1.80
C GLY A 66 -9.91 -5.25 -2.65
N ASP A 67 -9.46 -6.37 -2.12
CA ASP A 67 -9.63 -7.67 -2.76
C ASP A 67 -11.07 -8.15 -2.55
N ILE A 68 -11.80 -8.40 -3.65
CA ILE A 68 -13.19 -8.85 -3.60
C ILE A 68 -13.32 -10.18 -2.83
N LYS A 69 -12.37 -11.09 -3.02
CA LYS A 69 -12.38 -12.37 -2.31
C LYS A 69 -12.26 -12.18 -0.81
N GLU A 70 -11.41 -11.27 -0.40
CA GLU A 70 -11.24 -10.90 1.00
C GLU A 70 -12.54 -10.32 1.57
N MET A 71 -13.19 -9.42 0.83
CA MET A 71 -14.43 -8.80 1.25
C MET A 71 -15.57 -9.80 1.39
N ASN A 72 -15.57 -10.87 0.59
CA ASN A 72 -16.59 -11.91 0.64
C ASN A 72 -16.26 -13.05 1.60
N ASP A 73 -15.09 -13.06 2.21
CA ASP A 73 -14.69 -14.09 3.17
C ASP A 73 -15.51 -13.94 4.45
N PRO A 74 -16.30 -14.97 4.86
CA PRO A 74 -17.09 -14.89 6.10
C PRO A 74 -16.22 -14.66 7.35
N ASP A 75 -14.98 -15.10 7.32
CA ASP A 75 -14.04 -14.92 8.44
C ASP A 75 -13.14 -13.70 8.26
N GLY A 76 -13.34 -12.94 7.18
CA GLY A 76 -12.55 -11.76 6.88
C GLY A 76 -12.96 -10.52 7.65
N VAL A 77 -12.09 -9.50 7.63
CA VAL A 77 -12.28 -8.26 8.39
C VAL A 77 -13.57 -7.52 8.01
N PHE A 78 -14.02 -7.65 6.76
CA PHE A 78 -15.19 -6.93 6.26
C PHE A 78 -16.51 -7.59 6.68
N ARG A 79 -16.46 -8.79 7.29
CA ARG A 79 -17.63 -9.52 7.77
C ARG A 79 -17.76 -9.50 9.30
N LYS A 80 -16.87 -8.77 9.96
CA LYS A 80 -16.92 -8.61 11.41
C LYS A 80 -18.01 -7.63 11.81
N GLU A 81 -18.32 -7.60 13.11
CA GLU A 81 -19.25 -6.61 13.64
C GLU A 81 -18.79 -5.18 13.31
N PRO A 82 -19.73 -4.21 13.21
CA PRO A 82 -19.38 -2.86 12.76
C PRO A 82 -18.23 -2.20 13.50
N LEU A 83 -18.16 -2.35 14.82
CA LEU A 83 -17.06 -1.75 15.59
C LEU A 83 -15.72 -2.42 15.26
N ALA A 84 -15.69 -3.74 15.17
CA ALA A 84 -14.49 -4.48 14.82
C ALA A 84 -14.05 -4.19 13.38
N ALA A 85 -15.01 -4.07 12.46
CA ALA A 85 -14.72 -3.70 11.08
C ALA A 85 -14.13 -2.28 11.00
N ALA A 86 -14.71 -1.33 11.72
CA ALA A 86 -14.20 0.05 11.77
C ALA A 86 -12.76 0.09 12.31
N GLN A 87 -12.48 -0.68 13.37
CA GLN A 87 -11.14 -0.76 13.94
C GLN A 87 -10.14 -1.38 12.95
N SER A 88 -10.59 -2.38 12.18
CA SER A 88 -9.75 -2.99 11.14
C SER A 88 -9.35 -1.99 10.05
N TYR A 89 -10.27 -1.07 9.67
CA TYR A 89 -9.93 0.01 8.74
C TYR A 89 -8.88 0.95 9.33
N VAL A 90 -9.05 1.34 10.60
CA VAL A 90 -8.08 2.23 11.28
C VAL A 90 -6.71 1.57 11.37
N ASP A 91 -6.65 0.30 11.72
CA ASP A 91 -5.38 -0.43 11.92
C ASP A 91 -4.73 -0.86 10.60
N GLY A 92 -5.45 -0.83 9.50
CA GLY A 92 -4.97 -1.30 8.20
C GLY A 92 -5.07 -0.23 7.11
N VAL A 93 -6.14 -0.30 6.32
CA VAL A 93 -6.30 0.50 5.09
C VAL A 93 -6.13 2.00 5.33
N GLN A 94 -6.67 2.53 6.43
CA GLN A 94 -6.61 3.96 6.71
C GLN A 94 -5.21 4.47 7.05
N LYS A 95 -4.28 3.58 7.36
CA LYS A 95 -2.89 3.98 7.60
C LYS A 95 -2.20 4.52 6.34
N LEU A 96 -2.62 4.07 5.16
CA LEU A 96 -2.02 4.53 3.91
C LEU A 96 -2.28 6.02 3.65
N PRO A 97 -3.54 6.51 3.64
CA PRO A 97 -3.76 7.94 3.43
C PRO A 97 -3.17 8.79 4.55
N GLN A 98 -3.15 8.31 5.79
CA GLN A 98 -2.50 9.03 6.88
C GLN A 98 -1.00 9.15 6.66
N ALA A 99 -0.34 8.08 6.22
CA ALA A 99 1.09 8.10 5.95
C ALA A 99 1.42 9.06 4.80
N LEU A 100 0.63 9.05 3.74
CA LEU A 100 0.81 9.96 2.60
C LEU A 100 0.62 11.41 3.01
N TYR A 101 -0.42 11.69 3.79
CA TYR A 101 -0.69 13.04 4.28
C TYR A 101 0.45 13.57 5.14
N ASN A 102 1.08 12.70 5.93
CA ASN A 102 2.13 13.09 6.86
C ASN A 102 3.54 13.08 6.27
N LEU A 103 3.70 12.70 4.99
CA LEU A 103 4.99 12.77 4.32
C LEU A 103 5.44 14.23 4.19
N ASP A 104 6.68 14.47 4.56
CA ASP A 104 7.28 15.80 4.57
C ASP A 104 8.38 15.90 3.51
N ILE A 105 7.97 15.85 2.27
CA ILE A 105 8.87 15.97 1.11
C ILE A 105 8.27 16.85 0.02
#